data_518dd76c910a64cc7c56b9b59aa54036
#
_entry.id   518dd76c910a64cc7c56b9b59aa54036
#
_cell.length_a   1.000
_cell.length_b   1.000
_cell.length_c   1.000
_cell.angle_alpha   90.00
_cell.angle_beta   90.00
_cell.angle_gamma   90.00
#
_symmetry.space_group_name_H-M   'P 1'
#
loop_
_entity.id
_entity.type
_entity.pdbx_description
1 polymer ?
#
loop_
_entity_poly.entity_id
_entity_poly.type
_entity_poly.pdbx_seq_one_letter_code
_entity_poly.pdbx_strand_id
1 'polypeptide(L)'
;MSKKTQHFSLKVLTINIHKGFTAFNRRFILPELRDAVRTVSADIVCLQEVMGAHEVHPMHFENWPDTPHYEFLADTMWSDYAYGRNAVYPEGHHGNAVLSRFPIEHYENRDVSVGESEKRGLLYCRITPPALDFPIHVGCVHLGLREAHRQAQLQMLADWTNALPEGEPVVVAGDFNDWRQRANHPLKVNAGLEEIFTRARGRPARTFPVRFPLLRLDRIYVKNA
;
A
#
# COMPACT_ATOMS: atom_id res chain seq x y z
N MET A 1 33.44 10.44 -22.47
CA MET A 1 33.12 9.24 -21.65
C MET A 1 31.61 9.20 -21.48
N SER A 2 30.90 8.27 -22.14
CA SER A 2 29.46 8.11 -22.02
C SER A 2 29.17 7.55 -20.62
N LYS A 3 28.50 8.32 -19.75
CA LYS A 3 27.95 7.79 -18.51
C LYS A 3 26.95 6.70 -18.91
N LYS A 4 27.26 5.43 -18.64
CA LYS A 4 26.26 4.36 -18.69
C LYS A 4 25.12 4.76 -17.75
N THR A 5 23.96 5.03 -18.29
CA THR A 5 22.74 5.23 -17.50
C THR A 5 22.49 3.93 -16.74
N GLN A 6 22.78 3.92 -15.45
CA GLN A 6 22.56 2.76 -14.61
C GLN A 6 21.04 2.68 -14.39
N HIS A 7 20.38 1.72 -15.03
CA HIS A 7 18.95 1.49 -14.84
C HIS A 7 18.73 0.90 -13.44
N PHE A 8 18.11 1.67 -12.56
CA PHE A 8 17.63 1.19 -11.28
C PHE A 8 16.27 0.54 -11.48
N SER A 9 16.09 -0.68 -10.94
CA SER A 9 14.81 -1.41 -11.00
C SER A 9 14.27 -1.60 -9.60
N LEU A 10 13.04 -1.17 -9.36
CA LEU A 10 12.35 -1.28 -8.10
C LEU A 10 11.19 -2.28 -8.22
N LYS A 11 11.18 -3.30 -7.35
CA LYS A 11 10.08 -4.25 -7.26
C LYS A 11 9.12 -3.82 -6.14
N VAL A 12 7.89 -3.46 -6.51
CA VAL A 12 6.84 -3.05 -5.57
C VAL A 12 5.73 -4.10 -5.53
N LEU A 13 5.30 -4.45 -4.32
CA LEU A 13 4.14 -5.30 -4.06
C LEU A 13 3.07 -4.48 -3.35
N THR A 14 1.80 -4.68 -3.69
CA THR A 14 0.68 -4.24 -2.87
C THR A 14 -0.27 -5.40 -2.61
N ILE A 15 -0.80 -5.49 -1.39
CA ILE A 15 -1.74 -6.53 -0.97
C ILE A 15 -2.56 -6.08 0.23
N ASN A 16 -3.89 -6.21 0.12
CA ASN A 16 -4.79 -6.14 1.27
C ASN A 16 -4.75 -7.50 2.00
N ILE A 17 -4.26 -7.51 3.25
CA ILE A 17 -4.06 -8.74 4.04
C ILE A 17 -5.26 -9.12 4.90
N HIS A 18 -6.36 -8.36 4.83
CA HIS A 18 -7.60 -8.63 5.55
C HIS A 18 -7.36 -9.01 7.04
N LYS A 19 -6.55 -8.21 7.73
CA LYS A 19 -6.17 -8.39 9.15
C LYS A 19 -5.51 -9.74 9.47
N GLY A 20 -4.94 -10.40 8.46
CA GLY A 20 -4.33 -11.73 8.58
C GLY A 20 -5.32 -12.90 8.53
N PHE A 21 -6.55 -12.66 8.06
CA PHE A 21 -7.59 -13.69 7.97
C PHE A 21 -7.98 -14.04 6.53
N THR A 22 -8.51 -15.24 6.35
CA THR A 22 -9.23 -15.60 5.13
C THR A 22 -10.56 -14.85 5.02
N ALA A 23 -11.20 -14.89 3.84
CA ALA A 23 -12.54 -14.33 3.64
C ALA A 23 -13.52 -14.78 4.74
N PHE A 24 -14.34 -13.84 5.23
CA PHE A 24 -15.29 -14.02 6.34
C PHE A 24 -14.61 -14.35 7.69
N ASN A 25 -13.35 -14.01 7.88
CA ASN A 25 -12.58 -14.22 9.12
C ASN A 25 -12.58 -15.69 9.61
N ARG A 26 -12.64 -16.65 8.69
CA ARG A 26 -12.79 -18.08 9.05
C ARG A 26 -11.51 -18.72 9.58
N ARG A 27 -10.36 -18.29 9.12
CA ARG A 27 -9.05 -18.83 9.51
C ARG A 27 -8.01 -17.73 9.55
N PHE A 28 -7.20 -17.72 10.59
CA PHE A 28 -6.02 -16.88 10.69
C PHE A 28 -4.90 -17.48 9.82
N ILE A 29 -4.31 -16.68 8.95
CA ILE A 29 -3.33 -17.11 7.93
C ILE A 29 -2.14 -16.15 7.81
N LEU A 30 -1.89 -15.34 8.83
CA LEU A 30 -0.80 -14.37 8.79
C LEU A 30 0.58 -15.01 8.56
N PRO A 31 0.91 -16.18 9.17
CA PRO A 31 2.17 -16.89 8.88
C PRO A 31 2.30 -17.28 7.40
N GLU A 32 1.24 -17.80 6.80
CA GLU A 32 1.23 -18.18 5.38
C GLU A 32 1.33 -16.94 4.47
N LEU A 33 0.71 -15.82 4.87
CA LEU A 33 0.83 -14.55 4.17
C LEU A 33 2.27 -14.03 4.23
N ARG A 34 2.94 -14.11 5.38
CA ARG A 34 4.35 -13.75 5.51
C ARG A 34 5.21 -14.52 4.51
N ASP A 35 5.06 -15.84 4.46
CA ASP A 35 5.84 -16.68 3.57
C ASP A 35 5.56 -16.38 2.09
N ALA A 36 4.30 -16.11 1.74
CA ALA A 36 3.92 -15.69 0.39
C ALA A 36 4.54 -14.34 0.00
N VAL A 37 4.47 -13.33 0.88
CA VAL A 37 5.06 -12.01 0.65
C VAL A 37 6.59 -12.11 0.51
N ARG A 38 7.25 -12.92 1.36
CA ARG A 38 8.70 -13.19 1.26
C ARG A 38 9.09 -13.83 -0.07
N THR A 39 8.28 -14.78 -0.57
CA THR A 39 8.54 -15.44 -1.86
C THR A 39 8.55 -14.43 -3.03
N VAL A 40 7.71 -13.39 -2.99
CA VAL A 40 7.74 -12.31 -4.00
C VAL A 40 9.04 -11.54 -3.96
N SER A 41 9.64 -11.39 -2.78
CA SER A 41 10.92 -10.70 -2.58
C SER A 41 10.92 -9.28 -3.17
N ALA A 42 9.85 -8.52 -2.89
CA ALA A 42 9.74 -7.13 -3.31
C ALA A 42 10.67 -6.23 -2.48
N ASP A 43 11.10 -5.11 -3.07
CA ASP A 43 11.92 -4.11 -2.38
C ASP A 43 11.06 -3.25 -1.45
N ILE A 44 9.85 -2.93 -1.90
CA ILE A 44 8.84 -2.19 -1.13
C ILE A 44 7.52 -2.95 -1.15
N VAL A 45 6.88 -3.09 0.01
CA VAL A 45 5.58 -3.75 0.18
C VAL A 45 4.59 -2.78 0.81
N CYS A 46 3.50 -2.49 0.10
CA CYS A 46 2.38 -1.69 0.58
C CYS A 46 1.26 -2.62 1.04
N LEU A 47 0.94 -2.59 2.32
CA LEU A 47 -0.03 -3.47 2.96
C LEU A 47 -1.25 -2.69 3.43
N GLN A 48 -2.44 -3.26 3.24
CA GLN A 48 -3.69 -2.70 3.72
C GLN A 48 -4.36 -3.65 4.71
N GLU A 49 -5.20 -3.10 5.59
CA GLU A 49 -5.86 -3.79 6.71
C GLU A 49 -4.88 -4.52 7.63
N VAL A 50 -3.75 -3.89 7.92
CA VAL A 50 -2.74 -4.45 8.82
C VAL A 50 -3.14 -4.19 10.27
N MET A 51 -3.17 -5.24 11.08
CA MET A 51 -3.45 -5.14 12.52
C MET A 51 -2.22 -4.59 13.26
N GLY A 52 -2.40 -3.51 14.01
CA GLY A 52 -1.35 -2.98 14.88
C GLY A 52 -1.39 -3.66 16.26
N ALA A 53 -2.53 -3.54 16.96
CA ALA A 53 -2.76 -4.21 18.23
C ALA A 53 -4.18 -4.76 18.28
N HIS A 54 -4.37 -5.84 19.04
CA HIS A 54 -5.68 -6.40 19.34
C HIS A 54 -5.64 -7.16 20.68
N GLU A 55 -6.53 -6.84 21.59
CA GLU A 55 -6.51 -7.41 22.96
C GLU A 55 -7.11 -8.81 23.04
N VAL A 56 -8.09 -9.12 22.19
CA VAL A 56 -8.89 -10.35 22.26
C VAL A 56 -8.35 -11.46 21.35
N HIS A 57 -7.91 -11.13 20.15
CA HIS A 57 -7.46 -12.15 19.19
C HIS A 57 -6.29 -13.02 19.69
N PRO A 58 -5.29 -12.50 20.42
CA PRO A 58 -4.22 -13.34 20.97
C PRO A 58 -4.72 -14.48 21.86
N MET A 59 -5.88 -14.31 22.52
CA MET A 59 -6.47 -15.33 23.38
C MET A 59 -7.15 -16.47 22.61
N HIS A 60 -7.46 -16.26 21.32
CA HIS A 60 -8.25 -17.21 20.52
C HIS A 60 -7.45 -17.88 19.39
N PHE A 61 -6.25 -17.37 19.06
CA PHE A 61 -5.43 -17.88 17.96
C PHE A 61 -4.02 -18.22 18.45
N GLU A 62 -3.68 -19.51 18.51
CA GLU A 62 -2.37 -20.00 19.00
C GLU A 62 -1.18 -19.43 18.22
N ASN A 63 -1.35 -19.15 16.93
CA ASN A 63 -0.31 -18.61 16.05
C ASN A 63 -0.34 -17.08 15.93
N TRP A 64 -1.00 -16.40 16.87
CA TRP A 64 -1.00 -14.94 16.88
C TRP A 64 0.41 -14.45 17.28
N PRO A 65 1.01 -13.52 16.50
CA PRO A 65 2.35 -13.03 16.83
C PRO A 65 2.34 -12.15 18.09
N ASP A 66 3.43 -12.18 18.84
CA ASP A 66 3.63 -11.30 20.00
C ASP A 66 3.90 -9.84 19.60
N THR A 67 4.28 -9.63 18.33
CA THR A 67 4.53 -8.30 17.75
C THR A 67 3.38 -7.86 16.85
N PRO A 68 3.22 -6.54 16.57
CA PRO A 68 2.29 -6.07 15.58
C PRO A 68 2.48 -6.76 14.22
N HIS A 69 1.39 -6.91 13.46
CA HIS A 69 1.43 -7.64 12.18
C HIS A 69 2.44 -7.06 11.18
N TYR A 70 2.66 -5.74 11.17
CA TYR A 70 3.65 -5.12 10.28
C TYR A 70 5.08 -5.50 10.65
N GLU A 71 5.41 -5.62 11.93
CA GLU A 71 6.72 -6.11 12.39
C GLU A 71 6.90 -7.59 12.07
N PHE A 72 5.90 -8.41 12.38
CA PHE A 72 5.91 -9.84 12.07
C PHE A 72 6.09 -10.10 10.56
N LEU A 73 5.47 -9.29 9.70
CA LEU A 73 5.60 -9.42 8.25
C LEU A 73 6.93 -8.88 7.73
N ALA A 74 7.49 -7.82 8.34
CA ALA A 74 8.79 -7.27 7.97
C ALA A 74 9.91 -8.29 8.26
N ASP A 75 9.85 -8.93 9.45
CA ASP A 75 10.81 -9.92 9.88
C ASP A 75 12.26 -9.44 9.60
N THR A 76 13.11 -10.30 9.08
CA THR A 76 14.50 -9.99 8.71
C THR A 76 14.68 -9.54 7.25
N MET A 77 13.63 -9.59 6.44
CA MET A 77 13.71 -9.28 5.00
C MET A 77 13.61 -7.79 4.69
N TRP A 78 12.80 -7.07 5.46
CA TRP A 78 12.63 -5.62 5.33
C TRP A 78 13.15 -4.96 6.60
N SER A 79 14.28 -4.24 6.45
CA SER A 79 14.96 -3.61 7.59
C SER A 79 14.20 -2.44 8.17
N ASP A 80 13.34 -1.83 7.36
CA ASP A 80 12.54 -0.67 7.76
C ASP A 80 11.06 -0.89 7.48
N TYR A 81 10.23 -0.31 8.33
CA TYR A 81 8.78 -0.29 8.14
C TYR A 81 8.15 0.97 8.71
N ALA A 82 6.99 1.33 8.17
CA ALA A 82 6.13 2.39 8.68
C ALA A 82 4.70 1.86 8.82
N TYR A 83 3.98 2.35 9.82
CA TYR A 83 2.59 1.99 10.07
C TYR A 83 1.72 3.22 10.28
N GLY A 84 0.61 3.30 9.53
CA GLY A 84 -0.40 4.34 9.64
C GLY A 84 -1.69 3.77 10.23
N ARG A 85 -2.00 4.16 11.48
CA ARG A 85 -3.22 3.76 12.16
C ARG A 85 -4.42 4.52 11.61
N ASN A 86 -5.40 3.81 11.03
CA ASN A 86 -6.56 4.41 10.40
C ASN A 86 -7.85 4.17 11.20
N ALA A 87 -8.20 2.91 11.47
CA ALA A 87 -9.39 2.55 12.22
C ALA A 87 -9.02 2.10 13.64
N VAL A 88 -9.67 2.70 14.63
CA VAL A 88 -9.50 2.41 16.06
C VAL A 88 -10.84 1.96 16.62
N TYR A 89 -10.83 0.91 17.40
CA TYR A 89 -12.00 0.34 18.08
C TYR A 89 -11.58 -0.17 19.48
N PRO A 90 -12.53 -0.49 20.37
CA PRO A 90 -12.18 -0.80 21.77
C PRO A 90 -11.12 -1.89 21.92
N GLU A 91 -11.17 -2.94 21.11
CA GLU A 91 -10.26 -4.10 21.21
C GLU A 91 -8.94 -3.90 20.45
N GLY A 92 -8.78 -2.81 19.66
CA GLY A 92 -7.54 -2.63 18.91
C GLY A 92 -7.61 -1.61 17.78
N HIS A 93 -6.73 -1.76 16.81
CA HIS A 93 -6.67 -0.87 15.65
C HIS A 93 -6.03 -1.56 14.44
N HIS A 94 -6.39 -1.08 13.25
CA HIS A 94 -5.73 -1.48 12.01
C HIS A 94 -5.52 -0.28 11.06
N GLY A 95 -4.67 -0.50 10.05
CA GLY A 95 -4.36 0.55 9.09
C GLY A 95 -3.54 0.06 7.92
N ASN A 96 -2.73 0.95 7.37
CA ASN A 96 -1.80 0.65 6.29
C ASN A 96 -0.39 0.47 6.84
N ALA A 97 0.43 -0.34 6.16
CA ALA A 97 1.85 -0.45 6.45
C ALA A 97 2.68 -0.44 5.15
N VAL A 98 3.89 0.08 5.26
CA VAL A 98 4.92 0.00 4.21
C VAL A 98 6.10 -0.72 4.81
N LEU A 99 6.54 -1.81 4.16
CA LEU A 99 7.79 -2.49 4.47
C LEU A 99 8.81 -2.14 3.40
N SER A 100 10.05 -1.86 3.78
CA SER A 100 11.10 -1.43 2.86
C SER A 100 12.43 -2.12 3.16
N ARG A 101 13.14 -2.53 2.10
CA ARG A 101 14.54 -2.93 2.17
C ARG A 101 15.50 -1.76 2.29
N PHE A 102 14.99 -0.55 2.07
CA PHE A 102 15.76 0.68 2.08
C PHE A 102 15.33 1.55 3.26
N PRO A 103 16.20 2.46 3.74
CA PRO A 103 15.85 3.35 4.82
C PRO A 103 14.60 4.20 4.53
N ILE A 104 13.66 4.24 5.46
CA ILE A 104 12.52 5.16 5.47
C ILE A 104 12.94 6.40 6.27
N GLU A 105 13.34 7.46 5.58
CA GLU A 105 13.85 8.68 6.21
C GLU A 105 12.75 9.49 6.90
N HIS A 106 11.54 9.40 6.38
CA HIS A 106 10.37 10.10 6.90
C HIS A 106 9.10 9.35 6.52
N TYR A 107 8.13 9.35 7.42
CA TYR A 107 6.78 8.90 7.11
C TYR A 107 5.72 9.75 7.80
N GLU A 108 4.53 9.81 7.20
CA GLU A 108 3.36 10.51 7.70
C GLU A 108 2.10 9.72 7.34
N ASN A 109 1.16 9.58 8.26
CA ASN A 109 -0.16 9.02 7.97
C ASN A 109 -1.19 10.14 7.91
N ARG A 110 -1.70 10.42 6.72
CA ARG A 110 -2.71 11.46 6.46
C ARG A 110 -4.09 10.85 6.46
N ASP A 111 -5.00 11.44 7.23
CA ASP A 111 -6.41 11.06 7.21
C ASP A 111 -7.05 11.50 5.88
N VAL A 112 -7.53 10.54 5.12
CA VAL A 112 -8.29 10.75 3.87
C VAL A 112 -9.72 10.23 4.01
N SER A 113 -10.21 10.10 5.23
CA SER A 113 -11.59 9.67 5.50
C SER A 113 -12.59 10.67 4.94
N VAL A 114 -13.71 10.16 4.41
CA VAL A 114 -14.84 10.97 3.96
C VAL A 114 -16.09 10.52 4.72
N GLY A 115 -16.59 11.38 5.61
CA GLY A 115 -17.67 11.06 6.54
C GLY A 115 -17.19 10.15 7.68
N GLU A 116 -18.16 9.59 8.42
CA GLU A 116 -17.92 8.88 9.68
C GLU A 116 -17.77 7.35 9.51
N SER A 117 -18.30 6.80 8.40
CA SER A 117 -18.52 5.35 8.26
C SER A 117 -17.26 4.54 7.96
N GLU A 118 -16.24 5.14 7.36
CA GLU A 118 -15.02 4.46 6.95
C GLU A 118 -13.80 5.33 7.27
N LYS A 119 -12.92 4.83 8.11
CA LYS A 119 -11.64 5.50 8.39
C LYS A 119 -10.58 5.02 7.40
N ARG A 120 -9.99 5.97 6.67
CA ARG A 120 -9.03 5.72 5.59
C ARG A 120 -7.80 6.61 5.73
N GLY A 121 -6.64 6.10 5.35
CA GLY A 121 -5.39 6.84 5.41
C GLY A 121 -4.57 6.71 4.14
N LEU A 122 -3.80 7.75 3.86
CA LEU A 122 -2.66 7.74 2.97
C LEU A 122 -1.40 7.67 3.85
N LEU A 123 -0.77 6.51 3.91
CA LEU A 123 0.53 6.37 4.54
C LEU A 123 1.61 6.74 3.53
N TYR A 124 2.20 7.89 3.72
CA TYR A 124 3.32 8.40 2.94
C TYR A 124 4.64 7.98 3.56
N CYS A 125 5.60 7.53 2.74
CA CYS A 125 6.99 7.26 3.12
C CYS A 125 7.93 7.91 2.11
N ARG A 126 9.00 8.55 2.62
CA ARG A 126 10.14 9.00 1.84
C ARG A 126 11.26 7.98 2.00
N ILE A 127 11.66 7.36 0.90
CA ILE A 127 12.60 6.23 0.89
C ILE A 127 13.75 6.57 -0.05
N THR A 128 15.01 6.45 0.44
CA THR A 128 16.20 6.68 -0.39
C THR A 128 16.97 5.36 -0.56
N PRO A 129 16.81 4.67 -1.71
CA PRO A 129 17.64 3.51 -2.01
C PRO A 129 19.11 3.90 -2.09
N PRO A 130 20.06 3.12 -1.52
CA PRO A 130 21.49 3.45 -1.53
C PRO A 130 22.12 3.61 -2.93
N ALA A 131 21.45 3.11 -3.97
CA ALA A 131 21.90 3.25 -5.35
C ALA A 131 21.45 4.57 -6.01
N LEU A 132 20.62 5.36 -5.33
CA LEU A 132 20.09 6.64 -5.80
C LEU A 132 20.58 7.78 -4.93
N ASP A 133 20.75 8.94 -5.52
CA ASP A 133 21.06 10.21 -4.83
C ASP A 133 19.85 11.11 -4.61
N PHE A 134 18.66 10.57 -4.85
CA PHE A 134 17.36 11.22 -4.66
C PHE A 134 16.34 10.25 -4.02
N PRO A 135 15.36 10.76 -3.29
CA PRO A 135 14.33 9.93 -2.67
C PRO A 135 13.29 9.44 -3.67
N ILE A 136 12.58 8.38 -3.28
CA ILE A 136 11.34 7.92 -3.88
C ILE A 136 10.21 8.19 -2.89
N HIS A 137 9.13 8.83 -3.36
CA HIS A 137 7.94 9.08 -2.56
C HIS A 137 6.95 7.92 -2.73
N VAL A 138 6.64 7.25 -1.64
CA VAL A 138 5.75 6.08 -1.64
C VAL A 138 4.49 6.40 -0.87
N GLY A 139 3.33 6.30 -1.52
CA GLY A 139 2.01 6.40 -0.90
C GLY A 139 1.33 5.03 -0.85
N CYS A 140 1.01 4.54 0.35
CA CYS A 140 0.19 3.34 0.54
C CYS A 140 -1.24 3.76 0.90
N VAL A 141 -2.23 3.33 0.12
CA VAL A 141 -3.63 3.72 0.27
C VAL A 141 -4.57 2.53 0.40
N HIS A 142 -5.68 2.75 1.10
CA HIS A 142 -6.87 1.91 1.05
C HIS A 142 -8.08 2.82 0.93
N LEU A 143 -8.68 2.90 -0.27
CA LEU A 143 -9.76 3.85 -0.55
C LEU A 143 -11.13 3.29 -0.13
N GLY A 144 -12.12 4.17 -0.04
CA GLY A 144 -13.45 3.85 0.41
C GLY A 144 -14.27 3.01 -0.60
N LEU A 145 -15.28 2.30 -0.08
CA LEU A 145 -16.17 1.47 -0.90
C LEU A 145 -17.18 2.31 -1.71
N ARG A 146 -17.54 3.50 -1.21
CA ARG A 146 -18.50 4.38 -1.89
C ARG A 146 -17.80 5.21 -2.96
N GLU A 147 -18.40 5.28 -4.16
CA GLU A 147 -17.86 6.02 -5.30
C GLU A 147 -17.61 7.50 -4.97
N ALA A 148 -18.56 8.18 -4.31
CA ALA A 148 -18.42 9.58 -3.95
C ALA A 148 -17.22 9.82 -3.01
N HIS A 149 -16.98 8.89 -2.05
CA HIS A 149 -15.84 8.97 -1.15
C HIS A 149 -14.53 8.76 -1.93
N ARG A 150 -14.48 7.78 -2.84
CA ARG A 150 -13.30 7.56 -3.69
C ARG A 150 -12.95 8.77 -4.53
N GLN A 151 -13.94 9.44 -5.14
CA GLN A 151 -13.65 10.63 -5.95
C GLN A 151 -13.01 11.75 -5.12
N ALA A 152 -13.51 12.01 -3.90
CA ALA A 152 -12.88 12.96 -2.99
C ALA A 152 -11.47 12.52 -2.57
N GLN A 153 -11.28 11.23 -2.28
CA GLN A 153 -9.97 10.66 -1.92
C GLN A 153 -8.97 10.70 -3.07
N LEU A 154 -9.42 10.49 -4.31
CA LEU A 154 -8.57 10.64 -5.49
C LEU A 154 -8.11 12.09 -5.69
N GLN A 155 -8.96 13.07 -5.36
CA GLN A 155 -8.56 14.47 -5.36
C GLN A 155 -7.51 14.76 -4.28
N MET A 156 -7.73 14.29 -3.04
CA MET A 156 -6.74 14.43 -1.95
C MET A 156 -5.39 13.78 -2.33
N LEU A 157 -5.42 12.65 -3.01
CA LEU A 157 -4.23 11.96 -3.50
C LEU A 157 -3.51 12.76 -4.60
N ALA A 158 -4.27 13.38 -5.50
CA ALA A 158 -3.72 14.25 -6.54
C ALA A 158 -3.07 15.50 -5.92
N ASP A 159 -3.74 16.14 -4.97
CA ASP A 159 -3.24 17.32 -4.25
C ASP A 159 -1.95 17.00 -3.49
N TRP A 160 -1.92 15.85 -2.79
CA TRP A 160 -0.70 15.36 -2.14
C TRP A 160 0.43 15.14 -3.14
N THR A 161 0.17 14.47 -4.26
CA THR A 161 1.19 14.18 -5.29
C THR A 161 1.76 15.47 -5.88
N ASN A 162 0.92 16.49 -6.10
CA ASN A 162 1.33 17.77 -6.67
C ASN A 162 2.07 18.67 -5.67
N ALA A 163 1.96 18.41 -4.37
CA ALA A 163 2.72 19.09 -3.33
C ALA A 163 4.13 18.52 -3.13
N LEU A 164 4.45 17.38 -3.74
CA LEU A 164 5.79 16.79 -3.69
C LEU A 164 6.76 17.56 -4.60
N PRO A 165 8.09 17.48 -4.35
CA PRO A 165 9.09 18.12 -5.20
C PRO A 165 8.97 17.66 -6.66
N GLU A 166 9.11 18.63 -7.58
CA GLU A 166 9.03 18.37 -9.02
C GLU A 166 10.19 17.48 -9.47
N GLY A 167 9.90 16.51 -10.35
CA GLY A 167 10.89 15.62 -10.92
C GLY A 167 11.23 14.40 -10.07
N GLU A 168 10.91 14.39 -8.77
CA GLU A 168 11.16 13.22 -7.93
C GLU A 168 10.17 12.07 -8.22
N PRO A 169 10.65 10.80 -8.19
CA PRO A 169 9.79 9.65 -8.44
C PRO A 169 8.71 9.45 -7.36
N VAL A 170 7.50 9.17 -7.82
CA VAL A 170 6.36 8.87 -6.94
C VAL A 170 5.79 7.50 -7.28
N VAL A 171 5.55 6.69 -6.27
CA VAL A 171 4.83 5.41 -6.34
C VAL A 171 3.63 5.48 -5.43
N VAL A 172 2.44 5.22 -5.95
CA VAL A 172 1.22 5.06 -5.15
C VAL A 172 0.69 3.65 -5.34
N ALA A 173 0.59 2.90 -4.27
CA ALA A 173 0.12 1.52 -4.32
C ALA A 173 -0.93 1.24 -3.24
N GLY A 174 -1.88 0.37 -3.52
CA GLY A 174 -2.89 0.00 -2.54
C GLY A 174 -4.16 -0.60 -3.13
N ASP A 175 -5.12 -0.80 -2.24
CA ASP A 175 -6.48 -1.18 -2.58
C ASP A 175 -7.30 0.08 -2.86
N PHE A 176 -7.57 0.29 -4.14
CA PHE A 176 -8.34 1.45 -4.62
C PHE A 176 -9.85 1.22 -4.57
N ASN A 177 -10.31 0.00 -4.33
CA ASN A 177 -11.73 -0.37 -4.35
C ASN A 177 -12.45 0.12 -5.63
N ASP A 178 -11.70 0.34 -6.71
CA ASP A 178 -12.18 0.95 -7.96
C ASP A 178 -12.51 -0.11 -9.02
N TRP A 179 -13.53 -0.93 -8.77
CA TRP A 179 -13.99 -1.95 -9.73
C TRP A 179 -14.51 -1.36 -11.04
N ARG A 180 -14.91 -0.06 -11.04
CA ARG A 180 -15.38 0.65 -12.23
C ARG A 180 -14.28 1.31 -13.05
N GLN A 181 -13.03 1.25 -12.59
CA GLN A 181 -11.84 1.77 -13.26
C GLN A 181 -11.91 3.28 -13.54
N ARG A 182 -12.44 4.06 -12.60
CA ARG A 182 -12.61 5.51 -12.71
C ARG A 182 -11.42 6.32 -12.19
N ALA A 183 -10.48 5.68 -11.50
CA ALA A 183 -9.31 6.34 -10.91
C ALA A 183 -8.25 6.74 -11.95
N ASN A 184 -8.06 5.96 -13.02
CA ASN A 184 -6.95 6.15 -13.96
C ASN A 184 -6.94 7.53 -14.63
N HIS A 185 -8.10 7.97 -15.14
CA HIS A 185 -8.18 9.25 -15.85
C HIS A 185 -7.92 10.46 -14.95
N PRO A 186 -8.61 10.65 -13.80
CA PRO A 186 -8.36 11.79 -12.95
C PRO A 186 -6.94 11.81 -12.37
N LEU A 187 -6.37 10.67 -11.96
CA LEU A 187 -4.99 10.62 -11.44
C LEU A 187 -3.96 10.97 -12.52
N LYS A 188 -4.17 10.53 -13.76
CA LYS A 188 -3.29 10.89 -14.87
C LYS A 188 -3.37 12.39 -15.19
N VAL A 189 -4.59 12.94 -15.32
CA VAL A 189 -4.80 14.33 -15.71
C VAL A 189 -4.41 15.30 -14.61
N ASN A 190 -4.80 15.03 -13.36
CA ASN A 190 -4.64 15.96 -12.26
C ASN A 190 -3.29 15.82 -11.52
N ALA A 191 -2.63 14.66 -11.61
CA ALA A 191 -1.41 14.40 -10.85
C ALA A 191 -0.24 13.84 -11.68
N GLY A 192 -0.46 13.49 -12.95
CA GLY A 192 0.55 12.82 -13.77
C GLY A 192 0.87 11.37 -13.36
N LEU A 193 -0.02 10.77 -12.56
CA LEU A 193 0.14 9.38 -12.11
C LEU A 193 -0.40 8.40 -13.15
N GLU A 194 0.43 7.50 -13.63
CA GLU A 194 0.07 6.46 -14.59
C GLU A 194 0.01 5.09 -13.93
N GLU A 195 -1.08 4.34 -14.16
CA GLU A 195 -1.21 2.96 -13.67
C GLU A 195 -0.29 2.04 -14.47
N ILE A 196 0.61 1.32 -13.75
CA ILE A 196 1.73 0.60 -14.36
C ILE A 196 1.31 -0.54 -15.30
N PHE A 197 0.26 -1.29 -14.97
CA PHE A 197 -0.23 -2.38 -15.82
C PHE A 197 -1.01 -1.84 -17.02
N THR A 198 -1.72 -0.72 -16.87
CA THR A 198 -2.37 -0.02 -17.98
C THR A 198 -1.33 0.50 -18.96
N ARG A 199 -0.23 1.10 -18.44
CA ARG A 199 0.90 1.55 -19.27
C ARG A 199 1.56 0.39 -20.01
N ALA A 200 1.75 -0.75 -19.34
CA ALA A 200 2.48 -1.90 -19.91
C ALA A 200 1.60 -2.82 -20.78
N ARG A 201 0.30 -2.96 -20.49
CA ARG A 201 -0.59 -3.99 -21.07
C ARG A 201 -1.94 -3.45 -21.55
N GLY A 202 -2.17 -2.12 -21.51
CA GLY A 202 -3.41 -1.46 -21.91
C GLY A 202 -4.59 -1.62 -20.92
N ARG A 203 -4.40 -2.33 -19.82
CA ARG A 203 -5.43 -2.57 -18.79
C ARG A 203 -4.82 -2.90 -17.43
N PRO A 204 -5.48 -2.54 -16.32
CA PRO A 204 -5.04 -2.90 -14.97
C PRO A 204 -5.08 -4.41 -14.72
N ALA A 205 -4.26 -4.90 -13.79
CA ALA A 205 -4.28 -6.28 -13.36
C ALA A 205 -5.59 -6.65 -12.65
N ARG A 206 -6.05 -7.90 -12.81
CA ARG A 206 -7.13 -8.46 -12.00
C ARG A 206 -6.54 -9.01 -10.70
N THR A 207 -7.10 -8.65 -9.56
CA THR A 207 -6.52 -8.97 -8.25
C THR A 207 -7.50 -9.67 -7.30
N PHE A 208 -8.81 -9.48 -7.47
CA PHE A 208 -9.81 -10.01 -6.55
C PHE A 208 -10.93 -10.78 -7.28
N PRO A 209 -11.52 -11.85 -6.68
CA PRO A 209 -10.99 -12.60 -5.53
C PRO A 209 -9.74 -13.40 -5.90
N VAL A 210 -8.92 -13.77 -4.91
CA VAL A 210 -7.59 -14.38 -5.11
C VAL A 210 -7.64 -15.65 -5.96
N ARG A 211 -8.64 -16.52 -5.77
CA ARG A 211 -8.74 -17.80 -6.51
C ARG A 211 -9.14 -17.64 -7.97
N PHE A 212 -10.03 -16.67 -8.26
CA PHE A 212 -10.53 -16.39 -9.62
C PHE A 212 -10.59 -14.87 -9.82
N PRO A 213 -9.46 -14.23 -10.15
CA PRO A 213 -9.38 -12.77 -10.22
C PRO A 213 -10.28 -12.20 -11.33
N LEU A 214 -11.32 -11.47 -10.94
CA LEU A 214 -12.27 -10.82 -11.84
C LEU A 214 -12.21 -9.29 -11.72
N LEU A 215 -12.10 -8.79 -10.49
CA LEU A 215 -12.06 -7.36 -10.19
C LEU A 215 -10.61 -6.85 -10.14
N ARG A 216 -10.45 -5.56 -10.42
CA ARG A 216 -9.19 -4.84 -10.46
C ARG A 216 -9.17 -3.82 -9.33
N LEU A 217 -9.00 -4.27 -8.09
CA LEU A 217 -9.07 -3.44 -6.90
C LEU A 217 -7.73 -2.85 -6.52
N ASP A 218 -6.67 -3.67 -6.52
CA ASP A 218 -5.33 -3.26 -6.21
C ASP A 218 -4.65 -2.61 -7.42
N ARG A 219 -3.97 -1.49 -7.19
CA ARG A 219 -3.32 -0.68 -8.22
C ARG A 219 -1.93 -0.24 -7.78
N ILE A 220 -1.08 -0.02 -8.78
CA ILE A 220 0.21 0.66 -8.62
C ILE A 220 0.27 1.78 -9.67
N TYR A 221 0.36 3.01 -9.21
CA TYR A 221 0.56 4.20 -10.02
C TYR A 221 1.97 4.73 -9.85
N VAL A 222 2.53 5.29 -10.92
CA VAL A 222 3.86 5.89 -10.91
C VAL A 222 3.85 7.24 -11.61
N LYS A 223 4.73 8.14 -11.15
CA LYS A 223 5.06 9.42 -11.76
C LYS A 223 6.57 9.58 -11.76
N ASN A 224 7.17 10.11 -12.83
CA ASN A 224 8.61 10.33 -12.98
C ASN A 224 9.47 9.05 -12.81
N ALA A 225 8.91 7.86 -13.18
CA ALA A 225 9.56 6.55 -13.02
C ALA A 225 9.64 5.77 -14.33
#